data_eb84d989fc74bcec745257b311e03550
#
_entry.id   eb84d989fc74bcec745257b311e03550
#
_cell.length_a   1.000
_cell.length_b   1.000
_cell.length_c   1.000
_cell.angle_alpha   90.00
_cell.angle_beta   90.00
_cell.angle_gamma   90.00
#
_symmetry.space_group_name_H-M   'P 1'
#
loop_
_entity.id
_entity.type
_entity.pdbx_description
1 polymer ?
#
loop_
_entity_poly.entity_id
_entity_poly.type
_entity_poly.pdbx_seq_one_letter_code
_entity_poly.pdbx_strand_id
1 'polypeptide(L)'
;LTQLNFSSEALAFANISNVKDIATRGPITSDHIIRTKPVPVIIAPENPQQSLDDFSAAYEAYFERYTNGTQKCLDTAPRWAVWKGHGTIAFGTDLTESGIVSEITEHTVKAIQFAENLIIEGSSGGWQPVSEKHLFEAEYWELQQAKLKSENVKRGAQKIIPEFQGKIAIVSGAASGIGLACARELFAQGAVVVGLDLNPEISTIFCDSGMLGLLCDVTDQKAVLYAVEEAVRQF
;
A
#
# COMPACT_ATOMS: atom_id res chain seq x y z
N LEU A 1 -0.71 -0.93 7.13
CA LEU A 1 -1.40 -1.97 6.36
C LEU A 1 -0.81 -2.07 4.97
N THR A 2 -0.91 -3.25 4.38
CA THR A 2 -0.41 -3.55 3.04
C THR A 2 -1.53 -4.12 2.18
N GLN A 3 -1.51 -3.82 0.89
CA GLN A 3 -2.36 -4.48 -0.10
C GLN A 3 -1.47 -5.08 -1.18
N LEU A 4 -1.51 -6.38 -1.31
CA LEU A 4 -0.77 -7.13 -2.32
C LEU A 4 -1.63 -7.28 -3.58
N ASN A 5 -1.12 -6.81 -4.72
CA ASN A 5 -1.72 -7.03 -6.02
C ASN A 5 -0.89 -8.06 -6.80
N PHE A 6 -1.48 -9.24 -6.98
CA PHE A 6 -0.93 -10.36 -7.75
C PHE A 6 -1.75 -10.69 -9.00
N SER A 7 -2.48 -9.69 -9.53
CA SER A 7 -3.14 -9.80 -10.83
C SER A 7 -2.14 -10.15 -11.93
N SER A 8 -2.62 -10.67 -13.05
CA SER A 8 -1.78 -10.99 -14.22
C SER A 8 -0.96 -9.79 -14.68
N GLU A 9 -1.53 -8.60 -14.62
CA GLU A 9 -0.89 -7.34 -14.99
C GLU A 9 0.23 -6.97 -14.01
N ALA A 10 -0.04 -7.04 -12.70
CA ALA A 10 0.95 -6.72 -11.68
C ALA A 10 2.11 -7.71 -11.67
N LEU A 11 1.83 -9.00 -11.85
CA LEU A 11 2.85 -10.05 -11.99
C LEU A 11 3.67 -9.86 -13.25
N ALA A 12 3.03 -9.57 -14.40
CA ALA A 12 3.73 -9.31 -15.66
C ALA A 12 4.68 -8.10 -15.51
N PHE A 13 4.21 -7.01 -14.90
CA PHE A 13 5.02 -5.83 -14.62
C PHE A 13 6.22 -6.14 -13.72
N ALA A 14 5.98 -6.81 -12.59
CA ALA A 14 7.04 -7.13 -11.63
C ALA A 14 8.12 -8.06 -12.19
N ASN A 15 7.81 -8.82 -13.24
CA ASN A 15 8.73 -9.75 -13.90
C ASN A 15 9.45 -9.17 -15.14
N ILE A 16 9.17 -7.91 -15.52
CA ILE A 16 9.92 -7.25 -16.60
C ILE A 16 11.41 -7.19 -16.22
N SER A 17 12.29 -7.55 -17.17
CA SER A 17 13.73 -7.67 -16.90
C SER A 17 14.38 -6.36 -16.42
N ASN A 18 13.93 -5.22 -16.92
CA ASN A 18 14.38 -3.88 -16.56
C ASN A 18 13.38 -3.11 -15.70
N VAL A 19 12.54 -3.82 -14.92
CA VAL A 19 11.47 -3.20 -14.10
C VAL A 19 12.00 -2.11 -13.17
N LYS A 20 13.20 -2.27 -12.63
CA LYS A 20 13.83 -1.24 -11.79
C LYS A 20 13.95 0.08 -12.54
N ASP A 21 14.43 0.06 -13.79
CA ASP A 21 14.61 1.26 -14.60
C ASP A 21 13.26 1.93 -14.92
N ILE A 22 12.28 1.16 -15.40
CA ILE A 22 11.00 1.72 -15.83
C ILE A 22 10.10 2.15 -14.67
N ALA A 23 10.10 1.42 -13.56
CA ALA A 23 9.26 1.71 -12.40
C ALA A 23 9.76 2.92 -11.59
N THR A 24 11.07 3.21 -11.62
CA THR A 24 11.67 4.30 -10.86
C THR A 24 11.82 5.60 -11.65
N ARG A 25 11.11 5.74 -12.78
CA ARG A 25 11.11 6.98 -13.56
C ARG A 25 10.16 8.05 -13.02
N GLY A 26 9.28 7.72 -12.09
CA GLY A 26 8.36 8.65 -11.42
C GLY A 26 6.88 8.30 -11.59
N PRO A 27 5.98 9.07 -10.97
CA PRO A 27 4.54 8.87 -11.08
C PRO A 27 4.01 9.36 -12.44
N ILE A 28 2.86 8.85 -12.87
CA ILE A 28 2.22 9.25 -14.15
C ILE A 28 1.66 10.67 -14.13
N THR A 29 1.41 11.22 -12.96
CA THR A 29 1.03 12.63 -12.78
C THR A 29 1.74 13.21 -11.57
N SER A 30 2.00 14.52 -11.58
CA SER A 30 2.62 15.23 -10.46
C SER A 30 1.77 15.17 -9.18
N ASP A 31 0.45 15.07 -9.30
CA ASP A 31 -0.45 15.00 -8.14
C ASP A 31 -0.35 13.67 -7.39
N HIS A 32 0.04 12.59 -8.07
CA HIS A 32 0.21 11.29 -7.42
C HIS A 32 1.38 11.27 -6.44
N ILE A 33 2.40 12.11 -6.61
CA ILE A 33 3.63 12.08 -5.82
C ILE A 33 3.40 12.19 -4.31
N ILE A 34 2.39 12.96 -3.89
CA ILE A 34 2.04 13.10 -2.48
C ILE A 34 1.47 11.82 -1.86
N ARG A 35 1.02 10.88 -2.70
CA ARG A 35 0.44 9.59 -2.30
C ARG A 35 1.42 8.43 -2.49
N THR A 36 2.24 8.48 -3.54
CA THR A 36 3.07 7.35 -3.98
C THR A 36 4.55 7.54 -3.71
N LYS A 37 4.98 8.75 -3.28
CA LYS A 37 6.37 9.16 -3.34
C LYS A 37 6.88 9.26 -4.80
N PRO A 38 8.11 9.78 -5.03
CA PRO A 38 8.64 9.89 -6.40
C PRO A 38 8.79 8.53 -7.10
N VAL A 39 9.15 7.50 -6.36
CA VAL A 39 9.41 6.16 -6.90
C VAL A 39 8.99 5.06 -5.92
N PRO A 40 8.76 3.82 -6.40
CA PRO A 40 8.56 2.66 -5.54
C PRO A 40 9.86 2.14 -4.96
N VAL A 41 9.76 1.31 -3.92
CA VAL A 41 10.83 0.41 -3.56
C VAL A 41 10.80 -0.84 -4.47
N ILE A 42 11.96 -1.27 -4.96
CA ILE A 42 12.11 -2.53 -5.68
C ILE A 42 12.61 -3.57 -4.68
N ILE A 43 11.75 -4.51 -4.31
CA ILE A 43 12.08 -5.51 -3.30
C ILE A 43 12.94 -6.61 -3.92
N ALA A 44 14.13 -6.79 -3.36
CA ALA A 44 14.98 -7.94 -3.61
C ALA A 44 14.52 -9.11 -2.71
N PRO A 45 14.07 -10.25 -3.28
CA PRO A 45 13.50 -11.36 -2.50
C PRO A 45 14.45 -11.91 -1.43
N GLU A 46 15.75 -11.88 -1.70
CA GLU A 46 16.81 -12.39 -0.83
C GLU A 46 17.05 -11.51 0.41
N ASN A 47 16.75 -10.21 0.33
CA ASN A 47 16.90 -9.29 1.46
C ASN A 47 15.90 -8.11 1.38
N PRO A 48 14.62 -8.33 1.69
CA PRO A 48 13.59 -7.29 1.66
C PRO A 48 13.90 -6.12 2.57
N GLN A 49 14.45 -6.37 3.76
CA GLN A 49 14.76 -5.30 4.72
C GLN A 49 15.80 -4.34 4.17
N GLN A 50 16.86 -4.84 3.57
CA GLN A 50 17.89 -4.00 2.94
C GLN A 50 17.30 -3.12 1.83
N SER A 51 16.34 -3.65 1.04
CA SER A 51 15.67 -2.87 0.01
C SER A 51 14.91 -1.67 0.59
N LEU A 52 14.29 -1.84 1.77
CA LEU A 52 13.59 -0.75 2.47
C LEU A 52 14.58 0.27 3.05
N ASP A 53 15.68 -0.18 3.62
CA ASP A 53 16.72 0.68 4.19
C ASP A 53 17.40 1.52 3.09
N ASP A 54 17.73 0.88 1.97
CA ASP A 54 18.30 1.55 0.79
C ASP A 54 17.33 2.58 0.21
N PHE A 55 16.02 2.28 0.15
CA PHE A 55 15.01 3.22 -0.28
C PHE A 55 14.95 4.44 0.65
N SER A 56 14.95 4.22 1.97
CA SER A 56 14.92 5.31 2.95
C SER A 56 16.13 6.23 2.81
N ALA A 57 17.32 5.66 2.69
CA ALA A 57 18.56 6.41 2.48
C ALA A 57 18.55 7.19 1.14
N ALA A 58 18.05 6.58 0.07
CA ALA A 58 17.91 7.23 -1.23
C ALA A 58 16.92 8.40 -1.20
N TYR A 59 15.81 8.26 -0.44
CA TYR A 59 14.85 9.34 -0.28
C TYR A 59 15.40 10.52 0.54
N GLU A 60 16.17 10.25 1.59
CA GLU A 60 16.89 11.31 2.33
C GLU A 60 17.89 12.04 1.43
N ALA A 61 18.68 11.30 0.65
CA ALA A 61 19.62 11.89 -0.31
C ALA A 61 18.92 12.72 -1.41
N TYR A 62 17.73 12.29 -1.86
CA TYR A 62 16.89 13.06 -2.77
C TYR A 62 16.43 14.37 -2.11
N PHE A 63 15.96 14.33 -0.87
CA PHE A 63 15.57 15.52 -0.12
C PHE A 63 16.75 16.49 0.03
N GLU A 64 17.90 16.03 0.51
CA GLU A 64 19.09 16.87 0.71
C GLU A 64 19.59 17.53 -0.59
N ARG A 65 19.41 16.86 -1.74
CA ARG A 65 19.83 17.38 -3.05
C ARG A 65 19.05 18.60 -3.50
N TYR A 66 17.77 18.68 -3.13
CA TYR A 66 16.86 19.70 -3.67
C TYR A 66 16.30 20.66 -2.64
N THR A 67 16.45 20.41 -1.35
CA THR A 67 15.95 21.32 -0.31
C THR A 67 16.68 22.65 -0.33
N ASN A 68 15.95 23.71 -0.06
CA ASN A 68 16.51 25.05 0.17
C ASN A 68 16.72 25.36 1.67
N GLY A 69 16.56 24.35 2.54
CA GLY A 69 16.70 24.47 4.00
C GLY A 69 15.44 24.96 4.73
N THR A 70 14.37 25.31 4.02
CA THR A 70 13.10 25.72 4.66
C THR A 70 12.11 24.58 4.83
N GLN A 71 12.24 23.53 4.02
CA GLN A 71 11.39 22.34 4.09
C GLN A 71 11.90 21.38 5.16
N LYS A 72 10.96 20.58 5.68
CA LYS A 72 11.26 19.42 6.52
C LYS A 72 11.10 18.15 5.70
N CYS A 73 12.08 17.26 5.78
CA CYS A 73 11.98 15.96 5.14
C CYS A 73 10.71 15.23 5.61
N LEU A 74 9.95 14.72 4.66
CA LEU A 74 8.81 13.84 4.94
C LEU A 74 9.30 12.48 5.44
N ASP A 75 8.41 11.66 5.99
CA ASP A 75 8.79 10.31 6.39
C ASP A 75 9.39 9.53 5.21
N THR A 76 10.38 8.70 5.47
CA THR A 76 11.16 8.01 4.44
C THR A 76 10.56 6.68 3.99
N ALA A 77 9.45 6.25 4.61
CA ALA A 77 8.81 4.99 4.27
C ALA A 77 8.24 5.00 2.83
N PRO A 78 8.42 3.92 2.06
CA PRO A 78 7.82 3.79 0.73
C PRO A 78 6.29 3.76 0.84
N ARG A 79 5.62 4.14 -0.26
CA ARG A 79 4.16 4.04 -0.37
C ARG A 79 3.73 2.85 -1.19
N TRP A 80 4.59 2.36 -2.05
CA TRP A 80 4.37 1.14 -2.80
C TRP A 80 5.68 0.46 -3.16
N ALA A 81 5.57 -0.81 -3.53
CA ALA A 81 6.69 -1.66 -3.89
C ALA A 81 6.41 -2.45 -5.16
N VAL A 82 7.47 -2.79 -5.87
CA VAL A 82 7.48 -3.85 -6.88
C VAL A 82 8.25 -5.02 -6.30
N TRP A 83 7.63 -6.18 -6.23
CA TRP A 83 8.24 -7.41 -5.71
C TRP A 83 8.28 -8.47 -6.79
N LYS A 84 9.46 -8.73 -7.30
CA LYS A 84 9.65 -9.69 -8.40
C LYS A 84 9.09 -11.07 -8.05
N GLY A 85 8.27 -11.61 -8.95
CA GLY A 85 7.59 -12.88 -8.76
C GLY A 85 6.29 -12.80 -7.94
N HIS A 86 6.00 -11.67 -7.29
CA HIS A 86 4.86 -11.53 -6.37
C HIS A 86 3.91 -10.39 -6.77
N GLY A 87 4.32 -9.47 -7.67
CA GLY A 87 3.48 -8.36 -8.11
C GLY A 87 3.83 -7.03 -7.47
N THR A 88 2.82 -6.26 -7.04
CA THR A 88 3.01 -4.96 -6.39
C THR A 88 2.38 -4.92 -5.01
N ILE A 89 2.94 -4.10 -4.13
CA ILE A 89 2.44 -3.91 -2.77
C ILE A 89 2.17 -2.43 -2.56
N ALA A 90 0.99 -2.08 -2.06
CA ALA A 90 0.67 -0.75 -1.57
C ALA A 90 0.75 -0.69 -0.05
N PHE A 91 1.28 0.39 0.50
CA PHE A 91 1.42 0.63 1.93
C PHE A 91 0.55 1.81 2.37
N GLY A 92 -0.08 1.70 3.51
CA GLY A 92 -0.87 2.76 4.10
C GLY A 92 -0.97 2.63 5.62
N THR A 93 -1.30 3.72 6.30
CA THR A 93 -1.52 3.74 7.75
C THR A 93 -2.86 3.09 8.12
N ASP A 94 -3.79 3.05 7.17
CA ASP A 94 -5.10 2.41 7.28
C ASP A 94 -5.54 1.83 5.93
N LEU A 95 -6.68 1.12 5.90
CA LEU A 95 -7.24 0.52 4.68
C LEU A 95 -7.57 1.54 3.60
N THR A 96 -8.04 2.71 3.98
CA THR A 96 -8.40 3.76 3.03
C THR A 96 -7.16 4.28 2.31
N GLU A 97 -6.10 4.56 3.07
CA GLU A 97 -4.85 5.04 2.49
C GLU A 97 -4.18 3.97 1.62
N SER A 98 -4.06 2.73 2.11
CA SER A 98 -3.50 1.64 1.33
C SER A 98 -4.33 1.36 0.07
N GLY A 99 -5.66 1.48 0.13
CA GLY A 99 -6.56 1.34 -1.01
C GLY A 99 -6.33 2.40 -2.08
N ILE A 100 -6.21 3.68 -1.68
CA ILE A 100 -5.90 4.78 -2.60
C ILE A 100 -4.56 4.55 -3.29
N VAL A 101 -3.52 4.16 -2.53
CA VAL A 101 -2.20 3.87 -3.10
C VAL A 101 -2.25 2.68 -4.04
N SER A 102 -2.99 1.63 -3.70
CA SER A 102 -3.17 0.44 -4.54
C SER A 102 -3.82 0.79 -5.89
N GLU A 103 -4.89 1.59 -5.88
CA GLU A 103 -5.58 2.03 -7.08
C GLU A 103 -4.67 2.88 -7.98
N ILE A 104 -3.95 3.85 -7.41
CA ILE A 104 -2.98 4.66 -8.15
C ILE A 104 -1.87 3.78 -8.74
N THR A 105 -1.37 2.81 -7.97
CA THR A 105 -0.33 1.88 -8.42
C THR A 105 -0.80 1.03 -9.59
N GLU A 106 -2.03 0.51 -9.53
CA GLU A 106 -2.61 -0.27 -10.62
C GLU A 106 -2.69 0.55 -11.92
N HIS A 107 -3.17 1.78 -11.85
CA HIS A 107 -3.21 2.69 -13.00
C HIS A 107 -1.79 3.01 -13.51
N THR A 108 -0.85 3.24 -12.60
CA THR A 108 0.55 3.53 -12.94
C THR A 108 1.19 2.35 -13.68
N VAL A 109 1.04 1.14 -13.17
CA VAL A 109 1.54 -0.09 -13.79
C VAL A 109 1.01 -0.27 -15.20
N LYS A 110 -0.32 -0.14 -15.39
CA LYS A 110 -0.96 -0.23 -16.71
C LYS A 110 -0.45 0.83 -17.69
N ALA A 111 -0.35 2.07 -17.22
CA ALA A 111 0.12 3.19 -18.05
C ALA A 111 1.59 3.00 -18.50
N ILE A 112 2.46 2.56 -17.61
CA ILE A 112 3.87 2.29 -17.91
C ILE A 112 3.96 1.15 -18.92
N GLN A 113 3.30 0.01 -18.68
CA GLN A 113 3.29 -1.13 -19.60
C GLN A 113 2.79 -0.73 -21.00
N PHE A 114 1.73 0.07 -21.05
CA PHE A 114 1.19 0.57 -22.31
C PHE A 114 2.20 1.47 -23.04
N ALA A 115 2.83 2.41 -22.33
CA ALA A 115 3.83 3.31 -22.90
C ALA A 115 5.10 2.59 -23.37
N GLU A 116 5.59 1.59 -22.61
CA GLU A 116 6.75 0.79 -23.00
C GLU A 116 6.47 -0.11 -24.22
N ASN A 117 5.22 -0.52 -24.44
CA ASN A 117 4.80 -1.30 -25.59
C ASN A 117 4.53 -0.44 -26.85
N LEU A 118 4.33 0.88 -26.67
CA LEU A 118 4.14 1.82 -27.78
C LEU A 118 5.47 2.36 -28.29
N ILE A 119 6.30 1.49 -28.88
CA ILE A 119 7.49 1.92 -29.60
C ILE A 119 7.04 2.40 -30.98
N ILE A 120 6.90 3.72 -31.16
CA ILE A 120 6.65 4.33 -32.45
C ILE A 120 8.02 4.54 -33.11
N GLU A 121 8.18 4.05 -34.35
CA GLU A 121 9.39 4.20 -35.15
C GLU A 121 9.82 5.68 -35.22
N GLY A 122 11.02 6.02 -34.76
CA GLY A 122 11.54 7.39 -34.71
C GLY A 122 11.24 8.18 -33.43
N SER A 123 10.53 7.60 -32.43
CA SER A 123 10.40 8.18 -31.10
C SER A 123 11.51 7.69 -30.16
N SER A 124 11.82 8.48 -29.12
CA SER A 124 12.71 8.03 -28.03
C SER A 124 12.09 6.89 -27.19
N GLY A 125 10.91 6.41 -27.56
CA GLY A 125 10.17 5.26 -27.05
C GLY A 125 9.93 5.21 -25.52
N GLY A 126 8.84 4.60 -25.11
CA GLY A 126 8.59 4.25 -23.73
C GLY A 126 8.18 5.40 -22.81
N TRP A 127 8.05 5.08 -21.54
CA TRP A 127 7.69 6.00 -20.48
C TRP A 127 8.77 7.06 -20.24
N GLN A 128 8.42 8.35 -20.37
CA GLN A 128 9.33 9.49 -20.17
C GLN A 128 9.05 10.16 -18.82
N PRO A 129 10.05 10.26 -17.94
CA PRO A 129 9.85 10.85 -16.62
C PRO A 129 9.82 12.39 -16.67
N VAL A 130 9.15 12.97 -15.67
CA VAL A 130 9.40 14.36 -15.27
C VAL A 130 10.74 14.42 -14.55
N SER A 131 11.47 15.55 -14.63
CA SER A 131 12.75 15.67 -13.95
C SER A 131 12.61 15.52 -12.43
N GLU A 132 13.62 14.93 -11.79
CA GLU A 132 13.64 14.73 -10.34
C GLU A 132 13.44 16.04 -9.56
N LYS A 133 13.97 17.15 -10.06
CA LYS A 133 13.76 18.46 -9.48
C LYS A 133 12.29 18.89 -9.52
N HIS A 134 11.60 18.70 -10.64
CA HIS A 134 10.17 19.01 -10.73
C HIS A 134 9.33 18.10 -9.86
N LEU A 135 9.72 16.83 -9.70
CA LEU A 135 9.07 15.92 -8.76
C LEU A 135 9.21 16.43 -7.32
N PHE A 136 10.41 16.90 -6.94
CA PHE A 136 10.64 17.51 -5.63
C PHE A 136 9.78 18.77 -5.42
N GLU A 137 9.77 19.67 -6.39
CA GLU A 137 8.96 20.90 -6.34
C GLU A 137 7.47 20.59 -6.19
N ALA A 138 6.96 19.55 -6.86
CA ALA A 138 5.58 19.10 -6.74
C ALA A 138 5.30 18.46 -5.38
N GLU A 139 6.17 17.57 -4.88
CA GLU A 139 6.01 16.88 -3.60
C GLU A 139 6.03 17.85 -2.41
N TYR A 140 6.94 18.80 -2.44
CA TYR A 140 7.15 19.79 -1.35
C TYR A 140 6.40 21.10 -1.55
N TRP A 141 5.52 21.19 -2.57
CA TRP A 141 4.70 22.38 -2.77
C TRP A 141 3.72 22.58 -1.61
N GLU A 142 3.69 23.82 -1.07
CA GLU A 142 2.89 24.16 0.11
C GLU A 142 1.40 23.79 -0.03
N LEU A 143 0.81 23.97 -1.23
CA LEU A 143 -0.59 23.61 -1.46
C LEU A 143 -0.82 22.09 -1.45
N GLN A 144 0.11 21.32 -1.96
CA GLN A 144 0.04 19.84 -1.90
C GLN A 144 0.17 19.36 -0.45
N GLN A 145 1.09 19.93 0.30
CA GLN A 145 1.23 19.62 1.73
C GLN A 145 0.01 20.09 2.55
N ALA A 146 -0.63 21.20 2.17
CA ALA A 146 -1.87 21.67 2.78
C ALA A 146 -3.04 20.73 2.48
N LYS A 147 -3.15 20.14 1.28
CA LYS A 147 -4.15 19.11 0.96
C LYS A 147 -4.03 17.93 1.90
N LEU A 148 -2.83 17.36 2.06
CA LEU A 148 -2.58 16.24 2.97
C LEU A 148 -2.97 16.57 4.42
N LYS A 149 -2.59 17.77 4.89
CA LYS A 149 -2.96 18.25 6.23
C LYS A 149 -4.48 18.41 6.37
N SER A 150 -5.16 19.00 5.38
CA SER A 150 -6.60 19.20 5.42
C SER A 150 -7.41 17.91 5.37
N GLU A 151 -6.94 16.92 4.63
CA GLU A 151 -7.54 15.59 4.59
C GLU A 151 -7.33 14.85 5.92
N ASN A 152 -6.15 14.98 6.52
CA ASN A 152 -5.89 14.46 7.86
C ASN A 152 -6.74 15.16 8.94
N VAL A 153 -7.00 16.47 8.81
CA VAL A 153 -7.90 17.21 9.69
C VAL A 153 -9.36 16.83 9.47
N LYS A 154 -9.82 16.62 8.25
CA LYS A 154 -11.17 16.14 7.94
C LYS A 154 -11.42 14.71 8.46
N ARG A 155 -10.36 13.91 8.59
CA ARG A 155 -10.42 12.57 9.21
C ARG A 155 -10.42 12.60 10.75
N GLY A 156 -10.39 13.80 11.38
CA GLY A 156 -10.54 14.02 12.83
C GLY A 156 -9.53 15.01 13.38
N ALA A 157 -10.02 16.16 13.83
CA ALA A 157 -9.26 17.12 14.64
C ALA A 157 -8.96 16.50 16.01
N GLN A 158 -7.72 16.14 16.26
CA GLN A 158 -7.14 15.30 17.31
C GLN A 158 -7.18 13.82 16.92
N LYS A 159 -6.21 13.40 16.10
CA LYS A 159 -5.95 12.00 15.88
C LYS A 159 -5.38 11.40 17.19
N ILE A 160 -6.27 11.01 18.09
CA ILE A 160 -5.97 9.85 18.93
C ILE A 160 -5.85 8.74 17.89
N ILE A 161 -4.63 8.35 17.56
CA ILE A 161 -4.41 7.19 16.68
C ILE A 161 -5.07 6.03 17.41
N PRO A 162 -6.11 5.39 16.86
CA PRO A 162 -6.73 4.26 17.51
C PRO A 162 -5.67 3.22 17.85
N GLU A 163 -5.75 2.62 19.03
CA GLU A 163 -4.69 1.75 19.59
C GLU A 163 -4.28 0.62 18.63
N PHE A 164 -5.25 0.13 17.87
CA PHE A 164 -5.05 -0.99 16.93
C PHE A 164 -5.04 -0.56 15.45
N GLN A 165 -4.93 0.74 15.16
CA GLN A 165 -4.83 1.19 13.78
C GLN A 165 -3.62 0.55 13.08
N GLY A 166 -3.86 -0.02 11.88
CA GLY A 166 -2.84 -0.70 11.11
C GLY A 166 -2.50 -2.12 11.60
N LYS A 167 -3.27 -2.67 12.54
CA LYS A 167 -3.14 -4.04 13.00
C LYS A 167 -4.20 -4.93 12.37
N ILE A 168 -3.85 -6.18 12.12
CA ILE A 168 -4.79 -7.24 11.73
C ILE A 168 -4.96 -8.15 12.94
N ALA A 169 -6.22 -8.31 13.38
CA ALA A 169 -6.58 -9.17 14.49
C ALA A 169 -7.37 -10.38 13.99
N ILE A 170 -7.01 -11.57 14.44
CA ILE A 170 -7.76 -12.80 14.18
C ILE A 170 -8.48 -13.18 15.48
N VAL A 171 -9.79 -13.34 15.42
CA VAL A 171 -10.63 -13.66 16.58
C VAL A 171 -11.40 -14.94 16.34
N SER A 172 -11.19 -15.97 17.16
CA SER A 172 -11.96 -17.21 17.13
C SER A 172 -13.25 -17.11 17.94
N GLY A 173 -14.29 -17.85 17.56
CA GLY A 173 -15.60 -17.76 18.18
C GLY A 173 -16.27 -16.39 17.98
N ALA A 174 -16.03 -15.78 16.82
CA ALA A 174 -16.36 -14.39 16.56
C ALA A 174 -17.80 -14.15 16.12
N ALA A 175 -18.59 -15.18 15.84
CA ALA A 175 -19.98 -15.01 15.43
C ALA A 175 -20.93 -14.61 16.58
N SER A 176 -20.53 -14.77 17.84
CA SER A 176 -21.40 -14.47 18.98
C SER A 176 -20.64 -14.15 20.27
N GLY A 177 -21.38 -13.72 21.28
CA GLY A 177 -20.92 -13.60 22.67
C GLY A 177 -19.65 -12.74 22.83
N ILE A 178 -18.67 -13.26 23.59
CA ILE A 178 -17.44 -12.56 23.92
C ILE A 178 -16.58 -12.33 22.69
N GLY A 179 -16.44 -13.34 21.81
CA GLY A 179 -15.65 -13.23 20.59
C GLY A 179 -16.15 -12.11 19.67
N LEU A 180 -17.47 -12.01 19.47
CA LEU A 180 -18.08 -10.95 18.68
C LEU A 180 -17.87 -9.56 19.33
N ALA A 181 -18.02 -9.48 20.65
CA ALA A 181 -17.79 -8.23 21.36
C ALA A 181 -16.33 -7.74 21.24
N CYS A 182 -15.37 -8.66 21.43
CA CYS A 182 -13.95 -8.37 21.24
C CYS A 182 -13.64 -7.94 19.79
N ALA A 183 -14.20 -8.65 18.81
CA ALA A 183 -13.99 -8.32 17.39
C ALA A 183 -14.49 -6.91 17.06
N ARG A 184 -15.68 -6.56 17.53
CA ARG A 184 -16.25 -5.21 17.34
C ARG A 184 -15.44 -4.12 18.03
N GLU A 185 -14.95 -4.37 19.24
CA GLU A 185 -14.11 -3.40 19.95
C GLU A 185 -12.76 -3.20 19.24
N LEU A 186 -12.10 -4.28 18.83
CA LEU A 186 -10.85 -4.20 18.06
C LEU A 186 -11.06 -3.41 16.76
N PHE A 187 -12.18 -3.66 16.06
CA PHE A 187 -12.53 -2.90 14.85
C PHE A 187 -12.78 -1.42 15.16
N ALA A 188 -13.53 -1.10 16.21
CA ALA A 188 -13.77 0.27 16.67
C ALA A 188 -12.46 1.00 17.04
N GLN A 189 -11.47 0.26 17.52
CA GLN A 189 -10.13 0.76 17.84
C GLN A 189 -9.19 0.75 16.62
N GLY A 190 -9.71 0.57 15.40
CA GLY A 190 -8.98 0.73 14.14
C GLY A 190 -8.26 -0.50 13.62
N ALA A 191 -8.45 -1.67 14.23
CA ALA A 191 -7.95 -2.93 13.67
C ALA A 191 -8.75 -3.34 12.43
N VAL A 192 -8.11 -4.06 11.54
CA VAL A 192 -8.76 -4.96 10.59
C VAL A 192 -9.03 -6.27 11.32
N VAL A 193 -10.23 -6.82 11.21
CA VAL A 193 -10.61 -8.00 12.00
C VAL A 193 -11.02 -9.17 11.14
N VAL A 194 -10.37 -10.32 11.33
CA VAL A 194 -10.72 -11.60 10.74
C VAL A 194 -11.41 -12.44 11.81
N GLY A 195 -12.71 -12.65 11.65
CA GLY A 195 -13.51 -13.48 12.53
C GLY A 195 -13.58 -14.92 12.06
N LEU A 196 -13.26 -15.86 12.95
CA LEU A 196 -13.35 -17.29 12.70
C LEU A 196 -14.45 -17.89 13.56
N ASP A 197 -15.36 -18.65 12.96
CA ASP A 197 -16.42 -19.34 13.69
C ASP A 197 -16.92 -20.59 12.94
N LEU A 198 -17.58 -21.49 13.65
CA LEU A 198 -18.31 -22.63 13.06
C LEU A 198 -19.70 -22.21 12.53
N ASN A 199 -20.20 -21.05 12.95
CA ASN A 199 -21.46 -20.53 12.46
C ASN A 199 -21.30 -19.93 11.05
N PRO A 200 -22.00 -20.44 10.03
CA PRO A 200 -21.90 -19.93 8.67
C PRO A 200 -22.37 -18.48 8.49
N GLU A 201 -23.14 -17.94 9.46
CA GLU A 201 -23.55 -16.54 9.44
C GLU A 201 -22.38 -15.56 9.69
N ILE A 202 -21.20 -16.05 10.05
CA ILE A 202 -20.01 -15.22 10.31
C ILE A 202 -19.70 -14.28 9.13
N SER A 203 -19.85 -14.71 7.90
CA SER A 203 -19.63 -13.89 6.71
C SER A 203 -20.62 -12.73 6.58
N THR A 204 -21.83 -12.90 7.09
CA THR A 204 -22.86 -11.85 7.12
C THR A 204 -22.66 -10.90 8.29
N ILE A 205 -22.20 -11.42 9.44
CA ILE A 205 -21.92 -10.63 10.64
C ILE A 205 -20.71 -9.70 10.40
N PHE A 206 -19.72 -10.17 9.62
CA PHE A 206 -18.49 -9.47 9.29
C PHE A 206 -18.55 -8.95 7.86
N CYS A 207 -19.47 -8.02 7.57
CA CYS A 207 -19.68 -7.45 6.23
C CYS A 207 -19.13 -6.04 6.06
N ASP A 208 -18.58 -5.42 7.10
CA ASP A 208 -17.99 -4.08 7.03
C ASP A 208 -16.62 -4.13 6.31
N SER A 209 -16.28 -3.03 5.65
CA SER A 209 -14.94 -2.84 5.08
C SER A 209 -13.89 -2.89 6.21
N GLY A 210 -12.97 -3.82 6.13
CA GLY A 210 -11.99 -4.09 7.20
C GLY A 210 -12.39 -5.20 8.16
N MET A 211 -13.50 -5.90 7.87
CA MET A 211 -13.89 -7.12 8.56
C MET A 211 -14.00 -8.28 7.57
N LEU A 212 -13.51 -9.45 7.95
CA LEU A 212 -13.58 -10.68 7.16
C LEU A 212 -14.08 -11.84 8.04
N GLY A 213 -15.24 -12.38 7.73
CA GLY A 213 -15.79 -13.54 8.42
C GLY A 213 -15.53 -14.84 7.65
N LEU A 214 -14.87 -15.81 8.29
CA LEU A 214 -14.52 -17.09 7.71
C LEU A 214 -15.09 -18.25 8.53
N LEU A 215 -15.78 -19.16 7.85
CA LEU A 215 -16.19 -20.43 8.44
C LEU A 215 -14.93 -21.27 8.69
N CYS A 216 -14.60 -21.49 9.96
CA CYS A 216 -13.36 -22.16 10.33
C CYS A 216 -13.54 -22.97 11.62
N ASP A 217 -13.24 -24.26 11.54
CA ASP A 217 -13.01 -25.09 12.73
C ASP A 217 -11.54 -24.91 13.17
N VAL A 218 -11.33 -24.23 14.29
CA VAL A 218 -9.98 -23.96 14.81
C VAL A 218 -9.26 -25.22 15.31
N THR A 219 -9.95 -26.35 15.39
CA THR A 219 -9.34 -27.67 15.68
C THR A 219 -8.79 -28.36 14.42
N ASP A 220 -9.19 -27.87 13.24
CA ASP A 220 -8.64 -28.35 11.94
C ASP A 220 -7.50 -27.41 11.49
N GLN A 221 -6.30 -27.95 11.53
CA GLN A 221 -5.08 -27.22 11.09
C GLN A 221 -5.18 -26.71 9.66
N LYS A 222 -5.81 -27.44 8.75
CA LYS A 222 -5.95 -27.01 7.35
C LYS A 222 -6.91 -25.84 7.22
N ALA A 223 -8.01 -25.84 7.97
CA ALA A 223 -8.95 -24.73 8.01
C ALA A 223 -8.30 -23.46 8.56
N VAL A 224 -7.47 -23.59 9.61
CA VAL A 224 -6.72 -22.47 10.18
C VAL A 224 -5.70 -21.91 9.19
N LEU A 225 -4.93 -22.77 8.52
CA LEU A 225 -3.95 -22.31 7.50
C LEU A 225 -4.66 -21.58 6.36
N TYR A 226 -5.75 -22.12 5.85
CA TYR A 226 -6.56 -21.45 4.83
C TYR A 226 -7.06 -20.08 5.31
N ALA A 227 -7.55 -19.98 6.53
CA ALA A 227 -8.03 -18.72 7.08
C ALA A 227 -6.93 -17.67 7.20
N VAL A 228 -5.71 -18.07 7.57
CA VAL A 228 -4.54 -17.16 7.61
C VAL A 228 -4.15 -16.74 6.20
N GLU A 229 -4.13 -17.65 5.23
CA GLU A 229 -3.83 -17.32 3.82
C GLU A 229 -4.86 -16.34 3.24
N GLU A 230 -6.15 -16.52 3.54
CA GLU A 230 -7.20 -15.59 3.12
C GLU A 230 -7.04 -14.22 3.78
N ALA A 231 -6.70 -14.17 5.07
CA ALA A 231 -6.43 -12.91 5.76
C ALA A 231 -5.26 -12.14 5.11
N VAL A 232 -4.16 -12.84 4.79
CA VAL A 232 -2.99 -12.24 4.10
C VAL A 232 -3.30 -11.81 2.67
N ARG A 233 -4.22 -12.54 1.99
CA ARG A 233 -4.63 -12.19 0.63
C ARG A 233 -5.52 -10.96 0.59
N GLN A 234 -6.38 -10.80 1.60
CA GLN A 234 -7.37 -9.74 1.64
C GLN A 234 -6.80 -8.40 2.16
N PHE A 235 -5.80 -8.46 3.06
CA PHE A 235 -5.28 -7.32 3.81
C PHE A 235 -3.74 -7.25 3.79
#